data_92734b25bcf57b3baf541cc7b1bd30f5
#
_entry.id   92734b25bcf57b3baf541cc7b1bd30f5
#
_cell.length_a   1.000
_cell.length_b   1.000
_cell.length_c   1.000
_cell.angle_alpha   90.00
_cell.angle_beta   90.00
_cell.angle_gamma   90.00
#
_symmetry.space_group_name_H-M   'P 1'
#
loop_
_entity.id
_entity.type
_entity.pdbx_description
1 polymer ?
#
loop_
_entity_poly.entity_id
_entity_poly.type
_entity_poly.pdbx_seq_one_letter_code
_entity_poly.pdbx_strand_id
1 'polypeptide(L)'
;MPLRLQFRHVAVLISFITFVIIPSCLTVWYLYEKARDQFISITAFTVRSEDISAAIDVLGGLSALGSTSSKDSDILNEYISSREMVSLVNSKVDLKEMFSSGYSDDPIFSLSPDATIEDIIDYWSEMVKVFYDRNTGLIEVRVHAFTADDAFKLSNIILDLCFVKINTITSIARADSVEYAKQELEIAVKRLRSAREQITEFRI
;
A
#
# COMPACT_ATOMS: atom_id res chain seq x y z
N MET A 1 -6.56 -8.44 64.70
CA MET A 1 -5.78 -9.59 64.20
C MET A 1 -4.67 -9.07 63.33
N PRO A 2 -3.39 -9.22 63.69
CA PRO A 2 -2.31 -8.80 62.83
C PRO A 2 -2.20 -9.81 61.67
N LEU A 3 -2.38 -9.34 60.44
CA LEU A 3 -2.09 -10.11 59.25
C LEU A 3 -0.64 -10.53 59.25
N ARG A 4 -0.34 -11.76 59.63
CA ARG A 4 0.99 -12.35 59.45
C ARG A 4 1.22 -12.51 57.92
N LEU A 5 1.82 -11.50 57.33
CA LEU A 5 2.32 -11.58 55.95
C LEU A 5 3.35 -12.72 55.93
N GLN A 6 2.93 -13.85 55.38
CA GLN A 6 3.86 -14.99 55.21
C GLN A 6 4.88 -14.56 54.16
N PHE A 7 6.14 -14.92 54.36
CA PHE A 7 7.27 -14.61 53.47
C PHE A 7 6.94 -14.88 51.99
N ARG A 8 6.09 -15.87 51.71
CA ARG A 8 5.57 -16.18 50.38
C ARG A 8 4.77 -15.03 49.76
N HIS A 9 3.94 -14.34 50.50
CA HIS A 9 3.13 -13.21 49.99
C HIS A 9 3.97 -11.97 49.72
N VAL A 10 5.00 -11.75 50.54
CA VAL A 10 5.97 -10.65 50.33
C VAL A 10 6.80 -10.94 49.06
N ALA A 11 7.25 -12.17 48.87
CA ALA A 11 8.00 -12.57 47.68
C ALA A 11 7.17 -12.39 46.39
N VAL A 12 5.90 -12.79 46.41
CA VAL A 12 4.97 -12.59 45.25
C VAL A 12 4.76 -11.09 45.00
N LEU A 13 4.58 -10.30 46.04
CA LEU A 13 4.37 -8.86 45.90
C LEU A 13 5.60 -8.16 45.32
N ILE A 14 6.81 -8.51 45.82
CA ILE A 14 8.07 -7.99 45.26
C ILE A 14 8.22 -8.38 43.80
N SER A 15 7.96 -9.65 43.47
CA SER A 15 8.01 -10.11 42.09
C SER A 15 7.03 -9.34 41.20
N PHE A 16 5.81 -9.11 41.64
CA PHE A 16 4.81 -8.33 40.91
C PHE A 16 5.25 -6.88 40.68
N ILE A 17 5.78 -6.23 41.72
CA ILE A 17 6.30 -4.87 41.63
C ILE A 17 7.45 -4.81 40.61
N THR A 18 8.39 -5.75 40.67
CA THR A 18 9.58 -5.73 39.82
C THR A 18 9.24 -6.04 38.35
N PHE A 19 8.36 -6.98 38.07
CA PHE A 19 8.10 -7.42 36.69
C PHE A 19 6.91 -6.69 36.04
N VAL A 20 6.03 -6.07 36.81
CA VAL A 20 4.86 -5.39 36.25
C VAL A 20 4.91 -3.89 36.49
N ILE A 21 5.02 -3.46 37.76
CA ILE A 21 4.90 -2.02 38.08
C ILE A 21 6.10 -1.22 37.58
N ILE A 22 7.32 -1.69 37.83
CA ILE A 22 8.52 -0.96 37.41
C ILE A 22 8.58 -0.78 35.88
N PRO A 23 8.48 -1.81 35.04
CA PRO A 23 8.50 -1.61 33.59
C PRO A 23 7.32 -0.77 33.09
N SER A 24 6.12 -0.93 33.66
CA SER A 24 4.97 -0.08 33.30
C SER A 24 5.22 1.40 33.61
N CYS A 25 5.76 1.70 34.78
CA CYS A 25 6.10 3.10 35.14
C CYS A 25 7.20 3.67 34.25
N LEU A 26 8.22 2.88 33.90
CA LEU A 26 9.29 3.28 32.98
C LEU A 26 8.74 3.57 31.58
N THR A 27 7.85 2.72 31.08
CA THR A 27 7.20 2.91 29.77
C THR A 27 6.36 4.20 29.76
N VAL A 28 5.53 4.40 30.77
CA VAL A 28 4.71 5.62 30.88
C VAL A 28 5.60 6.87 30.96
N TRP A 29 6.65 6.83 31.79
CA TRP A 29 7.59 7.95 31.89
C TRP A 29 8.28 8.23 30.55
N TYR A 30 8.74 7.20 29.84
CA TYR A 30 9.36 7.35 28.53
C TYR A 30 8.40 7.95 27.50
N LEU A 31 7.17 7.45 27.42
CA LEU A 31 6.16 7.93 26.47
C LEU A 31 5.74 9.39 26.74
N TYR A 32 5.74 9.81 28.01
CA TYR A 32 5.33 11.18 28.36
C TYR A 32 6.44 12.22 28.24
N GLU A 33 7.69 11.83 28.52
CA GLU A 33 8.81 12.75 28.64
C GLU A 33 9.75 12.73 27.43
N LYS A 34 9.86 11.57 26.76
CA LYS A 34 10.87 11.33 25.72
C LYS A 34 10.30 11.10 24.33
N ALA A 35 9.20 10.36 24.22
CA ALA A 35 8.64 10.03 22.93
C ALA A 35 8.16 11.29 22.20
N ARG A 36 8.50 11.41 20.92
CA ARG A 36 8.08 12.56 20.11
C ARG A 36 6.65 12.39 19.63
N ASP A 37 5.95 13.51 19.55
CA ASP A 37 4.62 13.57 18.96
C ASP A 37 4.67 13.13 17.50
N GLN A 38 3.70 12.32 17.08
CA GLN A 38 3.50 11.90 15.71
C GLN A 38 2.21 12.50 15.16
N PHE A 39 2.30 13.00 13.95
CA PHE A 39 1.19 13.54 13.19
C PHE A 39 0.77 12.53 12.12
N ILE A 40 -0.53 12.39 11.90
CA ILE A 40 -1.08 11.44 10.94
C ILE A 40 -1.78 12.21 9.83
N SER A 41 -1.37 11.96 8.59
CA SER A 41 -2.12 12.37 7.40
C SER A 41 -2.88 11.15 6.85
N ILE A 42 -4.19 11.31 6.65
CA ILE A 42 -5.06 10.25 6.14
C ILE A 42 -5.52 10.63 4.74
N THR A 43 -5.22 9.79 3.76
CA THR A 43 -5.68 9.94 2.39
C THR A 43 -6.43 8.67 1.99
N ALA A 44 -7.63 8.85 1.45
CA ALA A 44 -8.45 7.74 0.98
C ALA A 44 -8.86 7.94 -0.47
N PHE A 45 -8.74 6.90 -1.29
CA PHE A 45 -9.12 6.94 -2.70
C PHE A 45 -9.63 5.57 -3.18
N THR A 46 -10.36 5.59 -4.28
CA THR A 46 -10.82 4.37 -4.97
C THR A 46 -10.30 4.38 -6.39
N VAL A 47 -9.95 3.20 -6.90
CA VAL A 47 -9.62 3.01 -8.31
C VAL A 47 -10.86 2.48 -9.02
N ARG A 48 -11.31 3.22 -10.02
CA ARG A 48 -12.34 2.76 -10.94
C ARG A 48 -11.70 2.50 -12.29
N SER A 49 -11.63 1.24 -12.68
CA SER A 49 -11.39 0.89 -14.08
C SER A 49 -12.68 1.21 -14.84
N GLU A 50 -12.59 2.02 -15.90
CA GLU A 50 -13.69 2.06 -16.86
C GLU A 50 -13.77 0.67 -17.51
N ASP A 51 -14.79 -0.07 -17.15
CA ASP A 51 -15.04 -1.40 -17.71
C ASP A 51 -15.25 -1.29 -19.21
N ILE A 52 -14.28 -1.71 -19.98
CA ILE A 52 -14.42 -2.01 -21.43
C ILE A 52 -15.40 -3.18 -21.60
N SER A 53 -15.79 -3.83 -20.53
CA SER A 53 -16.76 -4.95 -20.48
C SER A 53 -18.13 -4.60 -21.06
N ALA A 54 -18.58 -3.35 -21.03
CA ALA A 54 -19.85 -2.96 -21.65
C ALA A 54 -19.88 -3.18 -23.17
N ALA A 55 -18.75 -3.16 -23.84
CA ALA A 55 -18.66 -3.46 -25.27
C ALA A 55 -18.50 -4.98 -25.54
N ILE A 56 -17.98 -5.73 -24.58
CA ILE A 56 -17.77 -7.20 -24.70
C ILE A 56 -19.04 -7.96 -24.28
N ASP A 57 -19.85 -7.45 -23.37
CA ASP A 57 -21.15 -8.03 -22.99
C ASP A 57 -22.15 -8.06 -24.16
N VAL A 58 -22.01 -7.16 -25.12
CA VAL A 58 -22.85 -7.15 -26.36
C VAL A 58 -22.43 -8.26 -27.33
N LEU A 59 -21.22 -8.80 -27.24
CA LEU A 59 -20.68 -9.85 -28.14
C LEU A 59 -20.80 -11.28 -27.59
N GLY A 60 -21.56 -11.49 -26.52
CA GLY A 60 -21.98 -12.84 -26.10
C GLY A 60 -21.09 -13.53 -25.09
N GLY A 61 -21.37 -13.35 -23.83
CA GLY A 61 -21.36 -14.48 -22.91
C GLY A 61 -20.06 -14.83 -22.21
N LEU A 62 -19.10 -13.93 -22.04
CA LEU A 62 -17.93 -14.15 -21.20
C LEU A 62 -17.89 -13.22 -19.97
N SER A 63 -19.05 -13.04 -19.33
CA SER A 63 -19.17 -12.33 -18.05
C SER A 63 -18.46 -12.99 -16.85
N ALA A 64 -17.64 -14.02 -17.09
CA ALA A 64 -16.85 -14.70 -16.05
C ALA A 64 -15.54 -13.99 -15.68
N LEU A 65 -15.17 -12.87 -16.32
CA LEU A 65 -13.99 -12.08 -16.01
C LEU A 65 -14.32 -10.80 -15.22
N GLY A 66 -15.43 -10.79 -14.53
CA GLY A 66 -15.83 -9.69 -13.64
C GLY A 66 -14.80 -9.43 -12.56
N SER A 67 -14.44 -8.16 -12.43
CA SER A 67 -13.67 -7.48 -11.40
C SER A 67 -12.21 -7.13 -11.72
N THR A 68 -12.00 -6.34 -12.77
CA THR A 68 -10.69 -5.72 -13.02
C THR A 68 -10.37 -4.67 -11.95
N SER A 69 -11.37 -3.95 -11.46
CA SER A 69 -11.18 -2.88 -10.46
C SER A 69 -10.66 -3.38 -9.09
N SER A 70 -11.04 -4.59 -8.67
CA SER A 70 -10.50 -5.17 -7.43
C SER A 70 -9.03 -5.55 -7.57
N LYS A 71 -8.61 -6.02 -8.75
CA LYS A 71 -7.22 -6.37 -9.03
C LYS A 71 -6.31 -5.14 -9.05
N ASP A 72 -6.76 -4.04 -9.63
CA ASP A 72 -6.00 -2.79 -9.68
C ASP A 72 -5.80 -2.21 -8.28
N SER A 73 -6.80 -2.29 -7.43
CA SER A 73 -6.71 -1.90 -6.03
C SER A 73 -5.79 -2.82 -5.21
N ASP A 74 -5.83 -4.14 -5.46
CA ASP A 74 -4.90 -5.10 -4.84
C ASP A 74 -3.44 -4.79 -5.23
N ILE A 75 -3.18 -4.47 -6.51
CA ILE A 75 -1.86 -4.09 -7.01
C ILE A 75 -1.36 -2.81 -6.32
N LEU A 76 -2.21 -1.79 -6.19
CA LEU A 76 -1.83 -0.55 -5.53
C LEU A 76 -1.55 -0.72 -4.03
N ASN A 77 -2.34 -1.55 -3.34
CA ASN A 77 -2.10 -1.88 -1.95
C ASN A 77 -0.69 -2.49 -1.74
N GLU A 78 -0.32 -3.44 -2.60
CA GLU A 78 1.01 -4.05 -2.57
C GLU A 78 2.10 -3.05 -2.97
N TYR A 79 1.83 -2.22 -3.99
CA TYR A 79 2.77 -1.22 -4.48
C TYR A 79 3.15 -0.18 -3.43
N ILE A 80 2.20 0.31 -2.62
CA ILE A 80 2.47 1.32 -1.58
C ILE A 80 3.46 0.78 -0.53
N SER A 81 3.40 -0.52 -0.24
CA SER A 81 4.30 -1.19 0.71
C SER A 81 5.60 -1.69 0.07
N SER A 82 5.76 -1.51 -1.25
CA SER A 82 6.89 -2.07 -1.99
C SER A 82 8.17 -1.25 -1.84
N ARG A 83 9.31 -1.94 -2.02
CA ARG A 83 10.64 -1.30 -2.11
C ARG A 83 10.70 -0.23 -3.22
N GLU A 84 9.98 -0.44 -4.33
CA GLU A 84 9.91 0.51 -5.44
C GLU A 84 9.34 1.85 -4.97
N MET A 85 8.23 1.81 -4.24
CA MET A 85 7.60 3.01 -3.65
C MET A 85 8.58 3.75 -2.73
N VAL A 86 9.21 3.04 -1.79
CA VAL A 86 10.16 3.64 -0.83
C VAL A 86 11.32 4.32 -1.57
N SER A 87 11.89 3.66 -2.58
CA SER A 87 12.99 4.22 -3.39
C SER A 87 12.57 5.47 -4.16
N LEU A 88 11.36 5.47 -4.74
CA LEU A 88 10.83 6.61 -5.47
C LEU A 88 10.51 7.79 -4.55
N VAL A 89 9.94 7.53 -3.39
CA VAL A 89 9.70 8.56 -2.38
C VAL A 89 11.03 9.13 -1.87
N ASN A 90 12.00 8.26 -1.57
CA ASN A 90 13.32 8.68 -1.10
C ASN A 90 14.09 9.52 -2.14
N SER A 91 13.82 9.34 -3.44
CA SER A 91 14.37 10.18 -4.50
C SER A 91 13.79 11.60 -4.54
N LYS A 92 12.58 11.79 -4.01
CA LYS A 92 11.86 13.08 -3.98
C LYS A 92 12.05 13.84 -2.66
N VAL A 93 12.18 13.10 -1.57
CA VAL A 93 12.40 13.61 -0.22
C VAL A 93 13.40 12.70 0.48
N ASP A 94 14.29 13.28 1.26
CA ASP A 94 15.24 12.49 2.07
C ASP A 94 14.50 11.88 3.26
N LEU A 95 14.03 10.63 3.08
CA LEU A 95 13.32 9.89 4.13
C LEU A 95 14.21 9.67 5.34
N LYS A 96 15.51 9.50 5.13
CA LYS A 96 16.46 9.29 6.21
C LYS A 96 16.56 10.54 7.09
N GLU A 97 16.74 11.72 6.50
CA GLU A 97 16.77 12.99 7.24
C GLU A 97 15.44 13.23 7.96
N MET A 98 14.32 13.04 7.27
CA MET A 98 12.97 13.25 7.80
C MET A 98 12.69 12.40 9.04
N PHE A 99 13.01 11.11 8.98
CA PHE A 99 12.71 10.17 10.08
C PHE A 99 13.79 10.10 11.16
N SER A 100 15.02 10.55 10.87
CA SER A 100 16.09 10.62 11.87
C SER A 100 16.15 11.96 12.62
N SER A 101 15.38 12.95 12.23
CA SER A 101 15.41 14.30 12.81
C SER A 101 15.19 14.33 14.33
N GLY A 102 14.55 13.31 14.88
CA GLY A 102 14.26 13.17 16.31
C GLY A 102 15.14 12.18 17.06
N TYR A 103 16.11 11.57 16.41
CA TYR A 103 16.88 10.48 17.00
C TYR A 103 17.65 10.84 18.29
N SER A 104 18.09 12.09 18.42
CA SER A 104 18.75 12.55 19.64
C SER A 104 17.83 12.56 20.88
N ASP A 105 16.54 12.79 20.68
CA ASP A 105 15.56 12.90 21.75
C ASP A 105 14.82 11.57 21.97
N ASP A 106 14.50 10.87 20.88
CA ASP A 106 13.74 9.62 20.87
C ASP A 106 14.41 8.56 19.99
N PRO A 107 15.42 7.85 20.48
CA PRO A 107 16.14 6.84 19.70
C PRO A 107 15.34 5.52 19.49
N ILE A 108 14.22 5.35 20.21
CA ILE A 108 13.42 4.11 20.11
C ILE A 108 12.44 4.19 18.93
N PHE A 109 11.76 5.34 18.78
CA PHE A 109 10.75 5.52 17.73
C PHE A 109 11.26 6.26 16.51
N SER A 110 12.47 6.81 16.51
CA SER A 110 13.08 7.48 15.36
C SER A 110 14.05 6.56 14.63
N LEU A 111 14.21 6.79 13.33
CA LEU A 111 15.17 6.06 12.51
C LEU A 111 16.61 6.47 12.87
N SER A 112 17.53 5.50 12.88
CA SER A 112 18.96 5.80 13.11
C SER A 112 19.53 6.68 11.98
N PRO A 113 20.39 7.65 12.28
CA PRO A 113 21.10 8.42 11.27
C PRO A 113 22.03 7.58 10.37
N ASP A 114 22.44 6.40 10.85
CA ASP A 114 23.28 5.47 10.07
C ASP A 114 22.46 4.40 9.34
N ALA A 115 21.12 4.54 9.31
CA ALA A 115 20.21 3.59 8.70
C ALA A 115 20.54 3.33 7.23
N THR A 116 20.46 2.05 6.85
CA THR A 116 20.58 1.58 5.47
C THR A 116 19.24 1.74 4.73
N ILE A 117 19.21 1.48 3.44
CA ILE A 117 17.95 1.49 2.68
C ILE A 117 16.99 0.38 3.16
N GLU A 118 17.51 -0.74 3.60
CA GLU A 118 16.74 -1.84 4.18
C GLU A 118 16.05 -1.39 5.48
N ASP A 119 16.76 -0.71 6.35
CA ASP A 119 16.21 -0.15 7.60
C ASP A 119 15.11 0.89 7.31
N ILE A 120 15.27 1.69 6.24
CA ILE A 120 14.24 2.64 5.80
C ILE A 120 12.99 1.91 5.31
N ILE A 121 13.13 0.79 4.60
CA ILE A 121 11.99 -0.01 4.13
C ILE A 121 11.23 -0.64 5.29
N ASP A 122 11.93 -1.18 6.28
CA ASP A 122 11.33 -1.76 7.47
C ASP A 122 10.59 -0.66 8.26
N TYR A 123 11.24 0.47 8.48
CA TYR A 123 10.65 1.62 9.15
C TYR A 123 9.46 2.22 8.41
N TRP A 124 9.50 2.22 7.05
CA TRP A 124 8.37 2.63 6.22
C TRP A 124 7.11 1.83 6.53
N SER A 125 7.26 0.52 6.71
CA SER A 125 6.13 -0.35 7.03
C SER A 125 5.46 -0.02 8.38
N GLU A 126 6.18 0.65 9.28
CA GLU A 126 5.66 1.15 10.56
C GLU A 126 4.98 2.51 10.40
N MET A 127 5.55 3.41 9.61
CA MET A 127 5.07 4.78 9.43
C MET A 127 3.97 4.91 8.39
N VAL A 128 3.91 4.05 7.39
CA VAL A 128 2.88 4.07 6.34
C VAL A 128 2.01 2.84 6.45
N LYS A 129 0.77 3.04 6.89
CA LYS A 129 -0.22 1.95 7.03
C LYS A 129 -1.24 2.06 5.92
N VAL A 130 -1.48 0.95 5.24
CA VAL A 130 -2.48 0.85 4.17
C VAL A 130 -3.62 -0.04 4.63
N PHE A 131 -4.84 0.48 4.51
CA PHE A 131 -6.07 -0.25 4.80
C PHE A 131 -6.86 -0.36 3.51
N TYR A 132 -7.10 -1.58 3.08
CA TYR A 132 -7.84 -1.85 1.86
C TYR A 132 -9.13 -2.60 2.17
N ASP A 133 -10.27 -2.00 1.85
CA ASP A 133 -11.57 -2.64 1.94
C ASP A 133 -11.96 -3.21 0.57
N ARG A 134 -11.91 -4.53 0.47
CA ARG A 134 -12.25 -5.26 -0.77
C ARG A 134 -13.70 -5.11 -1.20
N ASN A 135 -14.62 -4.78 -0.30
CA ASN A 135 -16.03 -4.65 -0.65
C ASN A 135 -16.31 -3.32 -1.32
N THR A 136 -15.65 -2.26 -0.89
CA THR A 136 -15.83 -0.90 -1.42
C THR A 136 -14.76 -0.52 -2.43
N GLY A 137 -13.64 -1.25 -2.50
CA GLY A 137 -12.47 -0.89 -3.27
C GLY A 137 -11.73 0.33 -2.72
N LEU A 138 -12.05 0.76 -1.49
CA LEU A 138 -11.43 1.91 -0.84
C LEU A 138 -10.04 1.54 -0.33
N ILE A 139 -9.05 2.32 -0.71
CA ILE A 139 -7.70 2.28 -0.17
C ILE A 139 -7.54 3.52 0.71
N GLU A 140 -7.28 3.30 2.00
CA GLU A 140 -6.96 4.34 2.96
C GLU A 140 -5.48 4.22 3.34
N VAL A 141 -4.72 5.28 3.11
CA VAL A 141 -3.31 5.38 3.44
C VAL A 141 -3.15 6.32 4.63
N ARG A 142 -2.59 5.82 5.71
CA ARG A 142 -2.24 6.60 6.90
C ARG A 142 -0.74 6.78 6.96
N VAL A 143 -0.30 8.01 6.88
CA VAL A 143 1.11 8.39 6.91
C VAL A 143 1.41 9.05 8.23
N HIS A 144 2.32 8.46 9.00
CA HIS A 144 2.83 9.01 10.24
C HIS A 144 4.13 9.76 9.98
N ALA A 145 4.30 10.91 10.59
CA ALA A 145 5.55 11.66 10.58
C ALA A 145 5.70 12.50 11.87
N PHE A 146 6.89 13.03 12.11
CA PHE A 146 7.18 13.84 13.30
C PHE A 146 6.73 15.30 13.15
N THR A 147 6.34 15.73 11.95
CA THR A 147 5.71 17.03 11.70
C THR A 147 4.46 16.87 10.83
N ALA A 148 3.51 17.77 11.00
CA ALA A 148 2.28 17.77 10.19
C ALA A 148 2.57 18.02 8.71
N ASP A 149 3.56 18.89 8.41
CA ASP A 149 3.96 19.20 7.03
C ASP A 149 4.61 18.00 6.34
N ASP A 150 5.43 17.23 7.03
CA ASP A 150 6.04 16.02 6.49
C ASP A 150 4.99 14.93 6.25
N ALA A 151 4.06 14.73 7.19
CA ALA A 151 2.96 13.79 7.02
C ALA A 151 2.11 14.13 5.77
N PHE A 152 1.80 15.40 5.60
CA PHE A 152 1.02 15.88 4.45
C PHE A 152 1.82 15.76 3.14
N LYS A 153 3.09 16.15 3.14
CA LYS A 153 3.97 16.07 1.97
C LYS A 153 4.16 14.64 1.50
N LEU A 154 4.45 13.71 2.43
CA LEU A 154 4.57 12.29 2.12
C LEU A 154 3.27 11.71 1.56
N SER A 155 2.14 12.03 2.18
CA SER A 155 0.82 11.58 1.72
C SER A 155 0.54 12.00 0.28
N ASN A 156 0.85 13.24 -0.10
CA ASN A 156 0.67 13.72 -1.47
C ASN A 156 1.64 13.03 -2.45
N ILE A 157 2.90 12.83 -2.07
CA ILE A 157 3.88 12.14 -2.92
C ILE A 157 3.43 10.70 -3.20
N ILE A 158 2.96 9.99 -2.17
CA ILE A 158 2.44 8.62 -2.31
C ILE A 158 1.25 8.62 -3.27
N LEU A 159 0.30 9.55 -3.10
CA LEU A 159 -0.87 9.66 -3.95
C LEU A 159 -0.49 9.91 -5.42
N ASP A 160 0.42 10.85 -5.69
CA ASP A 160 0.92 11.14 -7.03
C ASP A 160 1.58 9.91 -7.67
N LEU A 161 2.39 9.18 -6.93
CA LEU A 161 3.03 7.95 -7.40
C LEU A 161 2.01 6.86 -7.70
N CYS A 162 0.96 6.73 -6.89
CA CYS A 162 -0.16 5.82 -7.16
C CYS A 162 -0.89 6.20 -8.45
N PHE A 163 -1.15 7.50 -8.69
CA PHE A 163 -1.75 7.96 -9.94
C PHE A 163 -0.90 7.65 -11.16
N VAL A 164 0.41 7.86 -11.08
CA VAL A 164 1.34 7.52 -12.17
C VAL A 164 1.33 6.01 -12.42
N LYS A 165 1.39 5.20 -11.36
CA LYS A 165 1.40 3.73 -11.47
C LYS A 165 0.13 3.19 -12.12
N ILE A 166 -1.05 3.64 -11.68
CA ILE A 166 -2.32 3.17 -12.23
C ILE A 166 -2.50 3.59 -13.69
N ASN A 167 -2.13 4.83 -14.04
CA ASN A 167 -2.17 5.29 -15.42
C ASN A 167 -1.24 4.47 -16.33
N THR A 168 -0.08 4.09 -15.84
CA THR A 168 0.87 3.24 -16.56
C THR A 168 0.28 1.84 -16.80
N ILE A 169 -0.27 1.22 -15.75
CA ILE A 169 -0.91 -0.11 -15.86
C ILE A 169 -2.07 -0.07 -16.86
N THR A 170 -2.95 0.93 -16.73
CA THR A 170 -4.10 1.11 -17.61
C THR A 170 -3.69 1.35 -19.07
N SER A 171 -2.63 2.14 -19.31
CA SER A 171 -2.14 2.40 -20.66
C SER A 171 -1.58 1.16 -21.34
N ILE A 172 -0.84 0.33 -20.60
CA ILE A 172 -0.34 -0.97 -21.08
C ILE A 172 -1.50 -1.89 -21.41
N ALA A 173 -2.46 -2.06 -20.49
CA ALA A 173 -3.63 -2.92 -20.71
C ALA A 173 -4.46 -2.50 -21.93
N ARG A 174 -4.62 -1.18 -22.15
CA ARG A 174 -5.29 -0.66 -23.35
C ARG A 174 -4.50 -0.95 -24.64
N ALA A 175 -3.19 -0.77 -24.61
CA ALA A 175 -2.34 -1.06 -25.78
C ALA A 175 -2.41 -2.55 -26.17
N ASP A 176 -2.31 -3.45 -25.19
CA ASP A 176 -2.42 -4.89 -25.39
C ASP A 176 -3.80 -5.28 -25.95
N SER A 177 -4.87 -4.69 -25.42
CA SER A 177 -6.24 -4.93 -25.90
C SER A 177 -6.44 -4.50 -27.34
N VAL A 178 -5.90 -3.34 -27.72
CA VAL A 178 -5.96 -2.83 -29.10
C VAL A 178 -5.16 -3.73 -30.06
N GLU A 179 -3.99 -4.18 -29.62
CA GLU A 179 -3.16 -5.07 -30.44
C GLU A 179 -3.86 -6.43 -30.65
N TYR A 180 -4.43 -7.01 -29.59
CA TYR A 180 -5.23 -8.22 -29.70
C TYR A 180 -6.41 -8.07 -30.66
N ALA A 181 -7.17 -6.98 -30.55
CA ALA A 181 -8.30 -6.70 -31.43
C ALA A 181 -7.89 -6.56 -32.91
N LYS A 182 -6.72 -5.97 -33.20
CA LYS A 182 -6.18 -5.89 -34.56
C LYS A 182 -5.82 -7.27 -35.12
N GLN A 183 -5.21 -8.13 -34.31
CA GLN A 183 -4.87 -9.49 -34.71
C GLN A 183 -6.13 -10.33 -35.03
N GLU A 184 -7.15 -10.22 -34.16
CA GLU A 184 -8.43 -10.90 -34.41
C GLU A 184 -9.13 -10.39 -35.69
N LEU A 185 -9.09 -9.07 -35.92
CA LEU A 185 -9.63 -8.48 -37.15
C LEU A 185 -8.89 -9.01 -38.37
N GLU A 186 -7.58 -9.08 -38.35
CA GLU A 186 -6.79 -9.64 -39.47
C GLU A 186 -7.13 -11.09 -39.75
N ILE A 187 -7.26 -11.90 -38.69
CA ILE A 187 -7.70 -13.32 -38.82
C ILE A 187 -9.10 -13.40 -39.41
N ALA A 188 -10.05 -12.59 -38.93
CA ALA A 188 -11.41 -12.58 -39.45
C ALA A 188 -11.48 -12.16 -40.94
N VAL A 189 -10.71 -11.15 -41.34
CA VAL A 189 -10.59 -10.72 -42.74
C VAL A 189 -10.00 -11.82 -43.62
N LYS A 190 -8.95 -12.51 -43.17
CA LYS A 190 -8.39 -13.67 -43.90
C LYS A 190 -9.41 -14.78 -44.07
N ARG A 191 -10.17 -15.14 -43.04
CA ARG A 191 -11.24 -16.13 -43.08
C ARG A 191 -12.33 -15.73 -44.08
N LEU A 192 -12.76 -14.46 -44.04
CA LEU A 192 -13.77 -13.94 -44.97
C LEU A 192 -13.30 -14.02 -46.44
N ARG A 193 -12.03 -13.66 -46.69
CA ARG A 193 -11.43 -13.72 -48.02
C ARG A 193 -11.40 -15.16 -48.55
N SER A 194 -10.91 -16.10 -47.73
CA SER A 194 -10.87 -17.50 -48.08
C SER A 194 -12.27 -18.09 -48.36
N ALA A 195 -13.26 -17.73 -47.53
CA ALA A 195 -14.65 -18.19 -47.77
C ALA A 195 -15.23 -17.60 -49.07
N ARG A 196 -14.92 -16.35 -49.41
CA ARG A 196 -15.35 -15.77 -50.72
C ARG A 196 -14.65 -16.41 -51.89
N GLU A 197 -13.39 -16.74 -51.81
CA GLU A 197 -12.65 -17.48 -52.86
C GLU A 197 -13.26 -18.85 -53.09
N GLN A 198 -13.56 -19.60 -52.03
CA GLN A 198 -14.24 -20.90 -52.12
C GLN A 198 -15.64 -20.81 -52.80
N ILE A 199 -16.43 -19.80 -52.42
CA ILE A 199 -17.75 -19.59 -53.07
C ILE A 199 -17.60 -19.26 -54.57
N THR A 200 -16.56 -18.53 -54.94
CA THR A 200 -16.31 -18.17 -56.33
C THR A 200 -15.90 -19.39 -57.14
N GLU A 201 -15.08 -20.26 -56.58
CA GLU A 201 -14.65 -21.52 -57.18
C GLU A 201 -15.81 -22.52 -57.37
N PHE A 202 -16.80 -22.56 -56.47
CA PHE A 202 -18.01 -23.35 -56.60
C PHE A 202 -19.01 -22.84 -57.64
N ARG A 203 -18.84 -21.59 -58.13
CA ARG A 203 -19.74 -20.97 -59.11
C ARG A 203 -19.30 -21.14 -60.58
N ILE A 204 -18.12 -21.71 -60.81
CA ILE A 204 -17.59 -22.04 -62.13
C ILE A 204 -17.93 -23.52 -62.47
#